data_4f14d536196cfd09cd1568cca4906cb8
#
_entry.id   4f14d536196cfd09cd1568cca4906cb8
#
_cell.length_a   1.000
_cell.length_b   1.000
_cell.length_c   1.000
_cell.angle_alpha   90.00
_cell.angle_beta   90.00
_cell.angle_gamma   90.00
#
_symmetry.space_group_name_H-M   'P 1'
#
loop_
_entity.id
_entity.type
_entity.pdbx_description
1 polymer ?
#
loop_
_entity_poly.entity_id
_entity_poly.type
_entity_poly.pdbx_seq_one_letter_code
_entity_poly.pdbx_strand_id
1 'polypeptide(L)'
;LFSDTRLTQVMSEPMPRLVLIRHGVTEWSKYGKHTGRTDLPLLEEGMEEASQFGDQLVGFSDDAILCPSRIGHILRSPRQRCAQTLECVLGNDKQRQLLGLPDVEVLDDCREWDYGAYEGITTVHIRQSVPEWNIYEHGAPDHETDPNLPGESPQQINERADRVVRCIRAMHQSTRKDVVLFTHGHFSSVL
;
A
#
# COMPACT_ATOMS: atom_id res chain seq x y z
N LEU A 1 -23.19 -47.65 28.80
CA LEU A 1 -22.92 -46.23 29.06
C LEU A 1 -21.69 -45.80 28.26
N PHE A 2 -21.88 -45.39 26.98
CA PHE A 2 -20.84 -44.79 26.19
C PHE A 2 -21.07 -43.28 26.20
N SER A 3 -20.19 -42.55 26.88
CA SER A 3 -20.15 -41.09 26.86
C SER A 3 -19.49 -40.67 25.55
N ASP A 4 -20.29 -40.16 24.64
CA ASP A 4 -19.86 -39.57 23.37
C ASP A 4 -19.31 -38.17 23.66
N THR A 5 -18.04 -38.10 23.95
CA THR A 5 -17.32 -36.81 24.11
C THR A 5 -17.04 -36.25 22.72
N ARG A 6 -18.00 -35.55 22.14
CA ARG A 6 -17.75 -34.72 20.95
C ARG A 6 -16.72 -33.64 21.32
N LEU A 7 -15.47 -33.87 20.96
CA LEU A 7 -14.48 -32.85 20.88
C LEU A 7 -14.95 -31.86 19.78
N THR A 8 -15.66 -30.81 20.17
CA THR A 8 -15.87 -29.65 19.34
C THR A 8 -14.48 -29.03 19.10
N GLN A 9 -13.91 -29.34 17.94
CA GLN A 9 -12.73 -28.66 17.44
C GLN A 9 -13.11 -27.19 17.29
N VAL A 10 -12.68 -26.35 18.21
CA VAL A 10 -12.81 -24.91 18.10
C VAL A 10 -11.91 -24.52 16.94
N MET A 11 -12.50 -24.44 15.76
CA MET A 11 -11.86 -23.84 14.60
C MET A 11 -11.59 -22.38 14.98
N SER A 12 -10.37 -22.04 15.37
CA SER A 12 -10.01 -20.65 15.58
C SER A 12 -10.21 -19.90 14.27
N GLU A 13 -11.05 -18.87 14.31
CA GLU A 13 -11.20 -18.01 13.14
C GLU A 13 -9.81 -17.55 12.66
N PRO A 14 -9.57 -17.52 11.34
CA PRO A 14 -8.29 -17.10 10.82
C PRO A 14 -7.98 -15.68 11.29
N MET A 15 -6.73 -15.46 11.70
CA MET A 15 -6.28 -14.11 12.11
C MET A 15 -6.43 -13.13 10.94
N PRO A 16 -6.89 -11.90 11.21
CA PRO A 16 -6.96 -10.86 10.19
C PRO A 16 -5.55 -10.51 9.67
N ARG A 17 -5.44 -10.28 8.37
CA ARG A 17 -4.19 -9.99 7.69
C ARG A 17 -4.14 -8.53 7.22
N LEU A 18 -2.95 -7.97 7.16
CA LEU A 18 -2.66 -6.80 6.36
C LEU A 18 -2.06 -7.25 5.02
N VAL A 19 -2.71 -6.87 3.91
CA VAL A 19 -2.20 -7.12 2.56
C VAL A 19 -1.74 -5.78 1.98
N LEU A 20 -0.43 -5.65 1.74
CA LEU A 20 0.17 -4.47 1.14
C LEU A 20 0.31 -4.67 -0.37
N ILE A 21 -0.20 -3.72 -1.14
CA ILE A 21 -0.10 -3.71 -2.60
C ILE A 21 0.60 -2.41 -3.02
N ARG A 22 1.81 -2.56 -3.55
CA ARG A 22 2.52 -1.44 -4.17
C ARG A 22 1.87 -1.12 -5.51
N HIS A 23 1.79 0.18 -5.85
CA HIS A 23 1.30 0.62 -7.16
C HIS A 23 2.09 0.02 -8.33
N GLY A 24 1.42 -0.13 -9.49
CA GLY A 24 2.01 -0.59 -10.75
C GLY A 24 3.05 0.38 -11.31
N VAL A 25 3.64 0.02 -12.44
CA VAL A 25 4.72 0.78 -13.09
C VAL A 25 4.24 2.16 -13.56
N THR A 26 5.02 3.20 -13.25
CA THR A 26 4.87 4.58 -13.74
C THR A 26 6.11 4.98 -14.55
N GLU A 27 6.05 6.09 -15.32
CA GLU A 27 7.18 6.58 -16.10
C GLU A 27 8.46 6.67 -15.25
N TRP A 28 8.39 7.29 -14.08
CA TRP A 28 9.58 7.47 -13.25
C TRP A 28 10.02 6.19 -12.53
N SER A 29 9.09 5.37 -12.06
CA SER A 29 9.45 4.12 -11.38
C SER A 29 10.16 3.13 -12.32
N LYS A 30 9.83 3.15 -13.62
CA LYS A 30 10.51 2.36 -14.66
C LYS A 30 12.01 2.65 -14.75
N TYR A 31 12.40 3.89 -14.48
CA TYR A 31 13.79 4.35 -14.52
C TYR A 31 14.42 4.52 -13.13
N GLY A 32 13.76 4.03 -12.07
CA GLY A 32 14.27 4.10 -10.70
C GLY A 32 14.35 5.52 -10.11
N LYS A 33 13.58 6.48 -10.66
CA LYS A 33 13.48 7.83 -10.12
C LYS A 33 12.54 7.86 -8.91
N HIS A 34 12.93 8.58 -7.88
CA HIS A 34 12.11 8.78 -6.69
C HIS A 34 10.86 9.60 -7.04
N THR A 35 9.70 9.11 -6.60
CA THR A 35 8.40 9.70 -6.93
C THR A 35 7.55 9.77 -5.67
N GLY A 36 7.60 10.90 -4.98
CA GLY A 36 6.81 11.16 -3.77
C GLY A 36 5.53 11.93 -4.08
N ARG A 37 5.68 13.26 -4.19
CA ARG A 37 4.58 14.20 -4.40
C ARG A 37 4.14 14.32 -5.84
N THR A 38 5.02 14.12 -6.79
CA THR A 38 4.68 14.11 -8.21
C THR A 38 3.66 13.02 -8.49
N ASP A 39 2.49 13.41 -9.00
CA ASP A 39 1.37 12.48 -9.15
C ASP A 39 1.30 11.94 -10.58
N LEU A 40 2.20 11.01 -10.89
CA LEU A 40 2.26 10.33 -12.19
C LEU A 40 1.24 9.19 -12.27
N PRO A 41 0.59 9.00 -13.44
CA PRO A 41 -0.28 7.85 -13.69
C PRO A 41 0.55 6.57 -13.90
N LEU A 42 -0.14 5.43 -13.87
CA LEU A 42 0.44 4.18 -14.36
C LEU A 42 0.69 4.27 -15.87
N LEU A 43 1.73 3.57 -16.32
CA LEU A 43 1.88 3.23 -17.73
C LEU A 43 0.88 2.14 -18.12
N GLU A 44 0.61 1.98 -19.42
CA GLU A 44 -0.27 0.94 -19.93
C GLU A 44 0.19 -0.46 -19.47
N GLU A 45 1.49 -0.75 -19.59
CA GLU A 45 2.09 -1.98 -19.06
C GLU A 45 1.86 -2.17 -17.55
N GLY A 46 1.90 -1.08 -16.76
CA GLY A 46 1.65 -1.13 -15.33
C GLY A 46 0.18 -1.39 -14.97
N MET A 47 -0.75 -0.95 -15.82
CA MET A 47 -2.17 -1.27 -15.69
C MET A 47 -2.46 -2.74 -16.08
N GLU A 48 -1.83 -3.23 -17.15
CA GLU A 48 -1.96 -4.62 -17.58
C GLU A 48 -1.42 -5.59 -16.52
N GLU A 49 -0.20 -5.35 -16.01
CA GLU A 49 0.39 -6.14 -14.94
C GLU A 49 -0.48 -6.14 -13.67
N ALA A 50 -1.01 -4.98 -13.27
CA ALA A 50 -1.88 -4.87 -12.10
C ALA A 50 -3.20 -5.63 -12.31
N SER A 51 -3.77 -5.65 -13.53
CA SER A 51 -4.98 -6.40 -13.83
C SER A 51 -4.72 -7.91 -13.80
N GLN A 52 -3.62 -8.39 -14.40
CA GLN A 52 -3.23 -9.79 -14.33
C GLN A 52 -2.96 -10.25 -12.90
N PHE A 53 -2.38 -9.38 -12.11
CA PHE A 53 -2.15 -9.62 -10.68
C PHE A 53 -3.48 -9.74 -9.92
N GLY A 54 -4.46 -8.87 -10.22
CA GLY A 54 -5.82 -8.97 -9.70
C GLY A 54 -6.48 -10.30 -10.02
N ASP A 55 -6.40 -10.75 -11.27
CA ASP A 55 -6.95 -12.04 -11.74
C ASP A 55 -6.38 -13.25 -10.99
N GLN A 56 -5.13 -13.15 -10.53
CA GLN A 56 -4.46 -14.20 -9.76
C GLN A 56 -4.75 -14.17 -8.27
N LEU A 57 -4.95 -12.98 -7.69
CA LEU A 57 -5.08 -12.81 -6.24
C LEU A 57 -6.53 -12.83 -5.75
N VAL A 58 -7.46 -12.30 -6.56
CA VAL A 58 -8.87 -12.21 -6.18
C VAL A 58 -9.57 -13.54 -6.44
N GLY A 59 -10.19 -14.09 -5.41
CA GLY A 59 -10.91 -15.35 -5.52
C GLY A 59 -11.88 -15.56 -4.37
N PHE A 60 -12.78 -16.54 -4.52
CA PHE A 60 -13.84 -16.83 -3.54
C PHE A 60 -13.52 -18.06 -2.66
N SER A 61 -12.39 -18.71 -2.89
CA SER A 61 -11.91 -19.79 -2.03
C SER A 61 -11.21 -19.24 -0.79
N ASP A 62 -11.16 -20.01 0.29
CA ASP A 62 -10.47 -19.65 1.52
C ASP A 62 -8.94 -19.48 1.33
N ASP A 63 -8.39 -20.10 0.28
CA ASP A 63 -6.97 -20.01 -0.08
C ASP A 63 -6.63 -18.74 -0.89
N ALA A 64 -7.63 -18.03 -1.41
CA ALA A 64 -7.40 -16.80 -2.16
C ALA A 64 -6.74 -15.73 -1.27
N ILE A 65 -5.75 -15.03 -1.82
CA ILE A 65 -5.08 -13.94 -1.09
C ILE A 65 -6.07 -12.80 -0.82
N LEU A 66 -6.84 -12.42 -1.84
CA LEU A 66 -7.89 -11.40 -1.75
C LEU A 66 -9.27 -12.07 -1.87
N CYS A 67 -9.77 -12.64 -0.79
CA CYS A 67 -11.11 -13.19 -0.72
C CYS A 67 -12.10 -12.09 -0.30
N PRO A 68 -13.09 -11.69 -1.14
CA PRO A 68 -14.01 -10.60 -0.84
C PRO A 68 -14.72 -10.72 0.52
N SER A 69 -15.12 -11.92 0.92
CA SER A 69 -15.80 -12.17 2.21
C SER A 69 -14.90 -11.89 3.43
N ARG A 70 -13.58 -11.94 3.26
CA ARG A 70 -12.58 -11.70 4.31
C ARG A 70 -12.11 -10.26 4.38
N ILE A 71 -12.30 -9.46 3.33
CA ILE A 71 -11.86 -8.07 3.30
C ILE A 71 -12.84 -7.21 4.09
N GLY A 72 -12.35 -6.55 5.14
CA GLY A 72 -13.11 -5.63 5.99
C GLY A 72 -12.85 -4.16 5.69
N HIS A 73 -11.66 -3.84 5.21
CA HIS A 73 -11.26 -2.47 4.89
C HIS A 73 -10.35 -2.43 3.66
N ILE A 74 -10.55 -1.40 2.83
CA ILE A 74 -9.70 -1.10 1.69
C ILE A 74 -9.18 0.33 1.86
N LEU A 75 -7.87 0.46 2.01
CA LEU A 75 -7.19 1.73 2.17
C LEU A 75 -6.33 2.02 0.95
N ARG A 76 -6.17 3.28 0.61
CA ARG A 76 -5.22 3.70 -0.42
C ARG A 76 -4.54 5.02 -0.13
N SER A 77 -3.34 5.18 -0.66
CA SER A 77 -2.69 6.48 -0.80
C SER A 77 -3.52 7.45 -1.67
N PRO A 78 -3.44 8.77 -1.43
CA PRO A 78 -4.11 9.77 -2.26
C PRO A 78 -3.60 9.81 -3.71
N ARG A 79 -2.43 9.23 -4.02
CA ARG A 79 -1.82 9.31 -5.35
C ARG A 79 -2.61 8.51 -6.40
N GLN A 80 -2.77 9.09 -7.62
CA GLN A 80 -3.54 8.46 -8.70
C GLN A 80 -3.02 7.07 -9.08
N ARG A 81 -1.70 6.83 -9.06
CA ARG A 81 -1.11 5.52 -9.33
C ARG A 81 -1.62 4.41 -8.39
N CYS A 82 -1.90 4.75 -7.11
CA CYS A 82 -2.50 3.79 -6.17
C CYS A 82 -4.00 3.60 -6.45
N ALA A 83 -4.73 4.65 -6.84
CA ALA A 83 -6.12 4.54 -7.25
C ALA A 83 -6.27 3.66 -8.49
N GLN A 84 -5.46 3.90 -9.52
CA GLN A 84 -5.46 3.11 -10.76
C GLN A 84 -5.08 1.64 -10.50
N THR A 85 -4.07 1.39 -9.67
CA THR A 85 -3.71 0.01 -9.29
C THR A 85 -4.86 -0.69 -8.56
N LEU A 86 -5.54 0.01 -7.65
CA LEU A 86 -6.71 -0.53 -6.96
C LEU A 86 -7.82 -0.90 -7.95
N GLU A 87 -8.12 -0.04 -8.92
CA GLU A 87 -9.14 -0.31 -9.95
C GLU A 87 -8.76 -1.49 -10.85
N CYS A 88 -7.47 -1.61 -11.19
CA CYS A 88 -6.98 -2.77 -11.95
C CYS A 88 -7.10 -4.09 -11.17
N VAL A 89 -6.82 -4.07 -9.84
CA VAL A 89 -6.82 -5.28 -9.01
C VAL A 89 -8.21 -5.67 -8.52
N LEU A 90 -9.02 -4.72 -8.05
CA LEU A 90 -10.32 -4.97 -7.42
C LEU A 90 -11.52 -4.51 -8.25
N GLY A 91 -11.28 -3.93 -9.42
CA GLY A 91 -12.32 -3.36 -10.26
C GLY A 91 -12.76 -1.94 -9.86
N ASN A 92 -13.64 -1.36 -10.67
CA ASN A 92 -14.25 -0.04 -10.37
C ASN A 92 -15.31 -0.15 -9.24
N ASP A 93 -15.86 1.00 -8.81
CA ASP A 93 -16.81 1.05 -7.69
C ASP A 93 -18.00 0.09 -7.85
N LYS A 94 -18.56 -0.01 -9.06
CA LYS A 94 -19.69 -0.92 -9.33
C LYS A 94 -19.29 -2.38 -9.18
N GLN A 95 -18.11 -2.76 -9.69
CA GLN A 95 -17.60 -4.12 -9.58
C GLN A 95 -17.32 -4.48 -8.12
N ARG A 96 -16.73 -3.57 -7.34
CA ARG A 96 -16.49 -3.76 -5.91
C ARG A 96 -17.80 -3.92 -5.12
N GLN A 97 -18.83 -3.11 -5.42
CA GLN A 97 -20.15 -3.25 -4.80
C GLN A 97 -20.79 -4.61 -5.13
N LEU A 98 -20.69 -5.10 -6.36
CA LEU A 98 -21.20 -6.42 -6.74
C LEU A 98 -20.48 -7.56 -6.01
N LEU A 99 -19.20 -7.38 -5.68
CA LEU A 99 -18.40 -8.32 -4.88
C LEU A 99 -18.67 -8.20 -3.38
N GLY A 100 -19.48 -7.23 -2.94
CA GLY A 100 -19.73 -6.95 -1.52
C GLY A 100 -18.51 -6.43 -0.77
N LEU A 101 -17.58 -5.79 -1.49
CA LEU A 101 -16.38 -5.17 -0.90
C LEU A 101 -16.74 -3.87 -0.18
N PRO A 102 -16.01 -3.51 0.89
CA PRO A 102 -16.18 -2.24 1.59
C PRO A 102 -15.80 -1.05 0.70
N ASP A 103 -16.27 0.14 1.08
CA ASP A 103 -15.85 1.40 0.48
C ASP A 103 -14.35 1.62 0.65
N VAL A 104 -13.77 2.37 -0.29
CA VAL A 104 -12.34 2.70 -0.28
C VAL A 104 -12.10 3.95 0.54
N GLU A 105 -11.24 3.85 1.54
CA GLU A 105 -10.80 4.98 2.34
C GLU A 105 -9.45 5.52 1.83
N VAL A 106 -9.37 6.84 1.63
CA VAL A 106 -8.12 7.52 1.27
C VAL A 106 -7.40 7.93 2.53
N LEU A 107 -6.19 7.42 2.73
CA LEU A 107 -5.38 7.69 3.91
C LEU A 107 -4.10 8.43 3.51
N ASP A 108 -3.98 9.71 3.88
CA ASP A 108 -2.81 10.52 3.51
C ASP A 108 -1.51 10.00 4.15
N ASP A 109 -1.58 9.50 5.36
CA ASP A 109 -0.43 8.95 6.08
C ASP A 109 0.24 7.76 5.36
N CYS A 110 -0.43 7.09 4.41
CA CYS A 110 0.17 6.00 3.62
C CYS A 110 0.72 6.44 2.25
N ARG A 111 0.89 7.75 2.01
CA ARG A 111 1.60 8.28 0.84
C ARG A 111 3.07 7.86 0.85
N GLU A 112 3.73 7.96 -0.31
CA GLU A 112 5.16 7.69 -0.42
C GLU A 112 5.98 8.73 0.36
N TRP A 113 7.25 8.46 0.54
CA TRP A 113 8.22 9.37 1.12
C TRP A 113 8.22 10.71 0.37
N ASP A 114 8.26 11.83 1.08
CA ASP A 114 8.44 13.15 0.49
C ASP A 114 9.95 13.33 0.18
N TYR A 115 10.30 13.22 -1.10
CA TYR A 115 11.71 13.20 -1.50
C TYR A 115 12.35 14.59 -1.65
N GLY A 116 11.59 15.68 -1.56
CA GLY A 116 12.11 17.03 -1.58
C GLY A 116 13.06 17.31 -2.75
N ALA A 117 14.30 17.68 -2.46
CA ALA A 117 15.32 17.94 -3.48
C ALA A 117 15.69 16.70 -4.33
N TYR A 118 15.31 15.51 -3.90
CA TYR A 118 15.57 14.24 -4.62
C TYR A 118 14.38 13.75 -5.43
N GLU A 119 13.29 14.50 -5.49
CA GLU A 119 12.13 14.20 -6.33
C GLU A 119 12.55 14.10 -7.82
N GLY A 120 12.20 13.01 -8.50
CA GLY A 120 12.56 12.78 -9.90
C GLY A 120 14.01 12.36 -10.15
N ILE A 121 14.81 12.16 -9.10
CA ILE A 121 16.22 11.79 -9.18
C ILE A 121 16.39 10.32 -8.81
N THR A 122 17.36 9.63 -9.39
CA THR A 122 17.70 8.24 -9.05
C THR A 122 18.66 8.16 -7.88
N THR A 123 18.64 7.08 -7.11
CA THR A 123 19.63 6.82 -6.05
C THR A 123 21.08 6.91 -6.55
N VAL A 124 21.34 6.40 -7.76
CA VAL A 124 22.67 6.44 -8.36
C VAL A 124 23.15 7.89 -8.56
N HIS A 125 22.24 8.76 -9.02
CA HIS A 125 22.58 10.17 -9.21
C HIS A 125 22.81 10.91 -7.88
N ILE A 126 21.97 10.67 -6.87
CA ILE A 126 22.13 11.25 -5.54
C ILE A 126 23.49 10.87 -4.95
N ARG A 127 23.89 9.61 -5.08
CA ARG A 127 25.16 9.10 -4.55
C ARG A 127 26.41 9.64 -5.25
N GLN A 128 26.27 10.32 -6.38
CA GLN A 128 27.40 11.06 -6.98
C GLN A 128 27.82 12.25 -6.09
N SER A 129 26.87 12.88 -5.41
CA SER A 129 27.11 14.00 -4.50
C SER A 129 27.14 13.59 -3.02
N VAL A 130 26.41 12.55 -2.65
CA VAL A 130 26.32 12.02 -1.28
C VAL A 130 26.50 10.49 -1.33
N PRO A 131 27.76 10.00 -1.41
CA PRO A 131 28.07 8.57 -1.68
C PRO A 131 27.36 7.57 -0.77
N GLU A 132 27.26 7.87 0.54
CA GLU A 132 26.66 6.98 1.54
C GLU A 132 25.15 7.22 1.71
N TRP A 133 24.53 8.00 0.84
CA TRP A 133 23.11 8.31 1.01
C TRP A 133 22.23 7.04 1.02
N ASN A 134 21.41 6.97 2.05
CA ASN A 134 20.39 5.95 2.27
C ASN A 134 19.14 6.66 2.82
N ILE A 135 18.00 6.51 2.14
CA ILE A 135 16.77 7.21 2.51
C ILE A 135 16.33 6.91 3.96
N TYR A 136 16.53 5.69 4.43
CA TYR A 136 16.12 5.24 5.75
C TYR A 136 16.97 5.82 6.90
N GLU A 137 18.17 6.31 6.60
CA GLU A 137 19.11 6.88 7.57
C GLU A 137 19.17 8.40 7.47
N HIS A 138 19.12 8.92 6.25
CA HIS A 138 19.37 10.35 5.98
C HIS A 138 18.09 11.13 5.65
N GLY A 139 17.03 10.44 5.19
CA GLY A 139 15.86 11.11 4.66
C GLY A 139 16.15 11.87 3.36
N ALA A 140 15.34 12.87 3.09
CA ALA A 140 15.49 13.78 1.96
C ALA A 140 15.38 15.23 2.42
N PRO A 141 16.26 16.14 1.93
CA PRO A 141 16.17 17.57 2.24
C PRO A 141 15.03 18.22 1.47
N ASP A 142 14.57 19.37 1.98
CA ASP A 142 13.61 20.21 1.25
C ASP A 142 14.17 20.63 -0.11
N HIS A 143 13.27 20.79 -1.08
CA HIS A 143 13.66 21.36 -2.37
C HIS A 143 13.96 22.85 -2.20
N GLU A 144 15.12 23.30 -2.70
CA GLU A 144 15.63 24.66 -2.42
C GLU A 144 14.71 25.79 -2.90
N THR A 145 13.99 25.59 -3.99
CA THR A 145 13.19 26.63 -4.66
C THR A 145 11.71 26.31 -4.79
N ASP A 146 11.30 25.07 -4.57
CA ASP A 146 9.88 24.67 -4.66
C ASP A 146 9.34 24.25 -3.29
N PRO A 147 8.54 25.12 -2.61
CA PRO A 147 7.96 24.80 -1.30
C PRO A 147 6.91 23.66 -1.35
N ASN A 148 6.46 23.26 -2.54
CA ASN A 148 5.54 22.14 -2.71
C ASN A 148 6.25 20.78 -2.67
N LEU A 149 7.58 20.79 -2.68
CA LEU A 149 8.43 19.61 -2.59
C LEU A 149 9.25 19.63 -1.28
N PRO A 150 8.62 19.51 -0.10
CA PRO A 150 9.35 19.33 1.14
C PRO A 150 10.05 17.98 1.15
N GLY A 151 11.15 17.90 1.88
CA GLY A 151 11.79 16.65 2.23
C GLY A 151 11.10 16.01 3.46
N GLU A 152 11.39 14.76 3.70
CA GLU A 152 10.90 14.03 4.86
C GLU A 152 12.05 13.27 5.54
N SER A 153 12.19 13.42 6.85
CA SER A 153 13.18 12.70 7.64
C SER A 153 12.72 11.27 7.96
N PRO A 154 13.65 10.36 8.33
CA PRO A 154 13.31 9.03 8.83
C PRO A 154 12.37 9.05 10.03
N GLN A 155 12.50 10.04 10.90
CA GLN A 155 11.62 10.17 12.06
C GLN A 155 10.19 10.51 11.62
N GLN A 156 10.01 11.46 10.71
CA GLN A 156 8.68 11.89 10.25
C GLN A 156 7.91 10.76 9.55
N ILE A 157 8.60 9.97 8.70
CA ILE A 157 7.92 8.84 8.04
C ILE A 157 7.58 7.74 9.04
N ASN A 158 8.44 7.46 10.03
CA ASN A 158 8.14 6.50 11.09
C ASN A 158 6.92 6.92 11.92
N GLU A 159 6.81 8.21 12.28
CA GLU A 159 5.66 8.73 13.03
C GLU A 159 4.33 8.54 12.28
N ARG A 160 4.31 8.75 10.94
CA ARG A 160 3.08 8.51 10.17
C ARG A 160 2.83 7.01 9.90
N ALA A 161 3.87 6.21 9.74
CA ALA A 161 3.73 4.75 9.68
C ALA A 161 3.11 4.19 10.98
N ASP A 162 3.56 4.68 12.14
CA ASP A 162 2.96 4.33 13.43
C ASP A 162 1.47 4.70 13.53
N ARG A 163 1.05 5.85 12.94
CA ARG A 163 -0.37 6.20 12.87
C ARG A 163 -1.15 5.22 12.01
N VAL A 164 -0.60 4.81 10.86
CA VAL A 164 -1.20 3.79 9.98
C VAL A 164 -1.31 2.44 10.69
N VAL A 165 -0.26 2.00 11.40
CA VAL A 165 -0.30 0.75 12.19
C VAL A 165 -1.39 0.80 13.26
N ARG A 166 -1.53 1.92 13.97
CA ARG A 166 -2.61 2.07 14.98
C ARG A 166 -4.01 2.01 14.33
N CYS A 167 -4.18 2.65 13.18
CA CYS A 167 -5.43 2.62 12.42
C CYS A 167 -5.78 1.18 12.01
N ILE A 168 -4.84 0.46 11.41
CA ILE A 168 -5.04 -0.94 10.98
C ILE A 168 -5.36 -1.85 12.16
N ARG A 169 -4.66 -1.70 13.29
CA ARG A 169 -4.95 -2.48 14.51
C ARG A 169 -6.37 -2.24 15.02
N ALA A 170 -6.86 -0.99 15.02
CA ALA A 170 -8.24 -0.68 15.39
C ALA A 170 -9.24 -1.32 14.42
N MET A 171 -8.97 -1.30 13.11
CA MET A 171 -9.79 -1.96 12.09
C MET A 171 -9.85 -3.47 12.30
N HIS A 172 -8.70 -4.13 12.53
CA HIS A 172 -8.66 -5.56 12.83
C HIS A 172 -9.43 -5.91 14.10
N GLN A 173 -9.38 -5.08 15.14
CA GLN A 173 -10.13 -5.30 16.37
C GLN A 173 -11.65 -5.17 16.17
N SER A 174 -12.09 -4.23 15.31
CA SER A 174 -13.51 -3.95 15.09
C SER A 174 -14.18 -4.97 14.18
N THR A 175 -13.53 -5.40 13.11
CA THR A 175 -14.15 -6.26 12.08
C THR A 175 -13.67 -7.71 12.10
N ARG A 176 -12.49 -7.98 12.66
CA ARG A 176 -11.74 -9.24 12.58
C ARG A 176 -11.54 -9.73 11.14
N LYS A 177 -11.48 -8.80 10.19
CA LYS A 177 -11.28 -9.05 8.76
C LYS A 177 -9.98 -8.44 8.26
N ASP A 178 -9.59 -8.86 7.07
CA ASP A 178 -8.38 -8.39 6.39
C ASP A 178 -8.48 -6.90 6.04
N VAL A 179 -7.35 -6.21 6.08
CA VAL A 179 -7.15 -4.85 5.58
C VAL A 179 -6.29 -4.92 4.33
N VAL A 180 -6.74 -4.34 3.23
CA VAL A 180 -5.95 -4.21 1.99
C VAL A 180 -5.51 -2.77 1.85
N LEU A 181 -4.20 -2.53 1.71
CA LEU A 181 -3.61 -1.20 1.61
C LEU A 181 -2.84 -1.03 0.30
N PHE A 182 -3.32 -0.14 -0.58
CA PHE A 182 -2.63 0.25 -1.81
C PHE A 182 -1.72 1.45 -1.55
N THR A 183 -0.41 1.23 -1.64
CA THR A 183 0.60 2.19 -1.22
C THR A 183 1.88 2.11 -2.08
N HIS A 184 3.04 2.44 -1.53
CA HIS A 184 4.29 2.69 -2.24
C HIS A 184 5.44 1.86 -1.69
N GLY A 185 6.56 1.85 -2.43
CA GLY A 185 7.69 0.99 -2.13
C GLY A 185 8.40 1.32 -0.82
N HIS A 186 8.90 2.54 -0.66
CA HIS A 186 9.64 2.91 0.55
C HIS A 186 8.73 3.00 1.77
N PHE A 187 7.50 3.51 1.60
CA PHE A 187 6.55 3.52 2.72
C PHE A 187 6.24 2.10 3.23
N SER A 188 6.01 1.14 2.32
CA SER A 188 5.77 -0.27 2.71
C SER A 188 6.94 -0.90 3.47
N SER A 189 8.17 -0.44 3.21
CA SER A 189 9.37 -0.95 3.88
C SER A 189 9.56 -0.37 5.28
N VAL A 190 8.87 0.72 5.61
CA VAL A 190 8.87 1.35 6.95
C VAL A 190 7.73 0.82 7.81
N LEU A 191 6.62 0.38 7.19
CA LEU A 191 5.43 -0.13 7.86
C LEU A 191 5.63 -1.55 8.43
#